data_d91ebbd536118fc2aac14a3146acac86
#
_entry.id   d91ebbd536118fc2aac14a3146acac86
#
_cell.length_a   1.000
_cell.length_b   1.000
_cell.length_c   1.000
_cell.angle_alpha   90.00
_cell.angle_beta   90.00
_cell.angle_gamma   90.00
#
_symmetry.space_group_name_H-M   'P 1'
#
loop_
_entity.id
_entity.type
_entity.pdbx_description
1 polymer ?
#
loop_
_entity_poly.entity_id
_entity_poly.type
_entity_poly.pdbx_seq_one_letter_code
_entity_poly.pdbx_strand_id
1 'polypeptide(L)'
;PGVICLSYSWMSDALKMLPHPVEKRVKLALDSLKKIYPKVDIASRIIGDPITISWEADPHFLGAFKGALPGHYRYNQRMYAHFMQQDMPGEQRGIFIAGDDVSWTPAWVEGAVQTSLNAVWGIMTHFGGSTHADNPGPGDVFHEIGPITLPD
;
A
#
# COMPACT_ATOMS: atom_id res chain seq x y z
N PRO A 1 7.06 20.00 23.33
CA PRO A 1 7.36 18.61 23.00
C PRO A 1 6.86 18.27 21.59
N GLY A 2 7.55 17.35 20.93
CA GLY A 2 7.20 16.89 19.60
C GLY A 2 7.49 15.40 19.44
N VAL A 3 6.97 14.79 18.38
CA VAL A 3 7.26 13.40 18.02
C VAL A 3 8.21 13.38 16.84
N ILE A 4 9.23 12.53 16.92
CA ILE A 4 10.22 12.35 15.85
C ILE A 4 10.20 10.88 15.42
N CYS A 5 10.00 10.63 14.13
CA CYS A 5 10.23 9.33 13.52
C CYS A 5 11.74 9.16 13.28
N LEU A 6 12.38 8.30 14.07
CA LEU A 6 13.83 8.09 14.03
C LEU A 6 14.27 7.12 12.94
N SER A 7 13.39 6.22 12.54
CA SER A 7 13.69 5.19 11.54
C SER A 7 12.42 4.86 10.77
N TYR A 8 12.53 4.85 9.46
CA TYR A 8 11.52 4.34 8.54
C TYR A 8 12.23 3.46 7.52
N SER A 9 12.24 2.16 7.79
CA SER A 9 13.02 1.19 7.05
C SER A 9 12.14 0.39 6.10
N TRP A 10 12.66 0.07 4.93
CA TRP A 10 11.96 -0.63 3.86
C TRP A 10 12.74 -1.86 3.41
N MET A 11 12.04 -2.85 2.88
CA MET A 11 12.60 -4.03 2.22
C MET A 11 13.73 -4.69 3.06
N SER A 12 14.91 -4.87 2.50
CA SER A 12 16.05 -5.53 3.16
C SER A 12 16.51 -4.82 4.44
N ASP A 13 16.32 -3.52 4.55
CA ASP A 13 16.68 -2.79 5.77
C ASP A 13 15.65 -3.01 6.89
N ALA A 14 14.37 -3.11 6.55
CA ALA A 14 13.35 -3.53 7.49
C ALA A 14 13.61 -4.96 8.00
N LEU A 15 13.95 -5.90 7.10
CA LEU A 15 14.29 -7.28 7.45
C LEU A 15 15.52 -7.40 8.36
N LYS A 16 16.51 -6.51 8.23
CA LYS A 16 17.66 -6.46 9.16
C LYS A 16 17.24 -6.08 10.59
N MET A 17 16.19 -5.27 10.71
CA MET A 17 15.68 -4.83 12.02
C MET A 17 14.74 -5.86 12.65
N LEU A 18 14.14 -6.73 11.86
CA LEU A 18 13.12 -7.71 12.29
C LEU A 18 13.56 -8.62 13.45
N PRO A 19 14.77 -9.24 13.45
CA PRO A 19 15.19 -10.14 14.52
C PRO A 19 15.57 -9.43 15.83
N HIS A 20 15.60 -8.09 15.84
CA HIS A 20 16.03 -7.35 17.03
C HIS A 20 14.84 -7.02 17.94
N PRO A 21 14.98 -7.18 19.27
CA PRO A 21 14.00 -6.71 20.23
C PRO A 21 13.88 -5.18 20.20
N VAL A 22 12.80 -4.66 20.75
CA VAL A 22 12.46 -3.24 20.75
C VAL A 22 13.62 -2.38 21.24
N GLU A 23 14.23 -2.75 22.36
CA GLU A 23 15.33 -2.00 23.00
C GLU A 23 16.54 -1.88 22.07
N LYS A 24 16.84 -2.94 21.31
CA LYS A 24 17.93 -2.95 20.35
C LYS A 24 17.64 -2.08 19.15
N ARG A 25 16.42 -2.09 18.62
CA ARG A 25 15.99 -1.22 17.51
C ARG A 25 16.10 0.24 17.91
N VAL A 26 15.56 0.59 19.08
CA VAL A 26 15.63 1.95 19.64
C VAL A 26 17.08 2.40 19.81
N LYS A 27 17.92 1.53 20.39
CA LYS A 27 19.34 1.85 20.57
C LYS A 27 20.04 2.14 19.24
N LEU A 28 19.82 1.33 18.21
CA LEU A 28 20.41 1.53 16.89
C LEU A 28 19.97 2.86 16.26
N ALA A 29 18.70 3.22 16.39
CA ALA A 29 18.17 4.49 15.90
C ALA A 29 18.78 5.69 16.64
N LEU A 30 18.85 5.62 17.96
CA LEU A 30 19.46 6.66 18.79
C LEU A 30 20.97 6.80 18.56
N ASP A 31 21.70 5.69 18.39
CA ASP A 31 23.13 5.71 18.05
C ASP A 31 23.38 6.40 16.70
N SER A 32 22.48 6.20 15.74
CA SER A 32 22.54 6.88 14.44
C SER A 32 22.26 8.37 14.57
N LEU A 33 21.25 8.75 15.33
CA LEU A 33 20.93 10.16 15.58
C LEU A 33 22.05 10.88 16.33
N LYS A 34 22.72 10.21 17.28
CA LYS A 34 23.87 10.74 18.01
C LYS A 34 25.06 11.03 17.09
N LYS A 35 25.26 10.27 16.01
CA LYS A 35 26.29 10.56 15.01
C LYS A 35 26.01 11.85 14.25
N ILE A 36 24.73 12.13 13.99
CA ILE A 36 24.29 13.35 13.29
C ILE A 36 24.39 14.56 14.23
N TYR A 37 24.03 14.38 15.49
CA TYR A 37 23.99 15.44 16.51
C TYR A 37 24.90 15.11 17.72
N PRO A 38 26.21 15.05 17.54
CA PRO A 38 27.13 14.55 18.57
C PRO A 38 27.20 15.43 19.84
N LYS A 39 26.82 16.70 19.72
CA LYS A 39 26.84 17.67 20.83
C LYS A 39 25.53 17.73 21.62
N VAL A 40 24.49 16.97 21.19
CA VAL A 40 23.17 16.97 21.84
C VAL A 40 23.02 15.70 22.67
N ASP A 41 22.70 15.84 23.95
CA ASP A 41 22.28 14.73 24.77
C ASP A 41 20.79 14.41 24.47
N ILE A 42 20.59 13.53 23.48
CA ILE A 42 19.27 13.16 23.01
C ILE A 42 18.57 12.28 24.01
N ALA A 43 19.30 11.38 24.66
CA ALA A 43 18.71 10.41 25.59
C ALA A 43 17.99 11.10 26.76
N SER A 44 18.57 12.18 27.29
CA SER A 44 17.97 12.95 28.40
C SER A 44 16.72 13.75 27.99
N ARG A 45 16.44 13.84 26.70
CA ARG A 45 15.30 14.62 26.14
C ARG A 45 14.11 13.75 25.73
N ILE A 46 14.25 12.44 25.83
CA ILE A 46 13.17 11.51 25.54
C ILE A 46 12.14 11.54 26.68
N ILE A 47 10.87 11.71 26.32
CA ILE A 47 9.74 11.70 27.24
C ILE A 47 8.88 10.50 26.90
N GLY A 48 8.69 9.59 27.86
CA GLY A 48 7.93 8.36 27.68
C GLY A 48 8.70 7.27 26.93
N ASP A 49 8.00 6.16 26.67
CA ASP A 49 8.58 5.01 26.02
C ASP A 49 8.59 5.16 24.49
N PRO A 50 9.70 4.80 23.84
CA PRO A 50 9.77 4.77 22.39
C PRO A 50 8.82 3.72 21.80
N ILE A 51 8.15 4.08 20.70
CA ILE A 51 7.27 3.17 19.96
C ILE A 51 8.02 2.64 18.73
N THR A 52 7.99 1.34 18.54
CA THR A 52 8.47 0.68 17.32
C THR A 52 7.42 -0.28 16.79
N ILE A 53 7.23 -0.27 15.48
CA ILE A 53 6.29 -1.13 14.77
C ILE A 53 7.06 -1.87 13.68
N SER A 54 6.75 -3.14 13.50
CA SER A 54 7.24 -3.95 12.39
C SER A 54 6.06 -4.71 11.79
N TRP A 55 5.59 -4.28 10.65
CA TRP A 55 4.44 -4.86 9.98
C TRP A 55 4.70 -6.30 9.52
N GLU A 56 5.95 -6.63 9.19
CA GLU A 56 6.34 -8.00 8.81
C GLU A 56 6.25 -8.99 9.98
N ALA A 57 6.35 -8.50 11.22
CA ALA A 57 6.23 -9.32 12.42
C ALA A 57 4.79 -9.54 12.86
N ASP A 58 3.86 -8.76 12.34
CA ASP A 58 2.44 -8.88 12.68
C ASP A 58 1.81 -10.00 11.84
N PRO A 59 1.22 -11.03 12.47
CA PRO A 59 0.66 -12.19 11.77
C PRO A 59 -0.57 -11.84 10.90
N HIS A 60 -1.17 -10.68 11.10
CA HIS A 60 -2.32 -10.22 10.31
C HIS A 60 -1.90 -9.42 9.07
N PHE A 61 -0.68 -8.89 9.03
CA PHE A 61 -0.19 -8.06 7.94
C PHE A 61 0.92 -8.73 7.14
N LEU A 62 1.93 -9.29 7.78
CA LEU A 62 3.11 -9.94 7.17
C LEU A 62 3.88 -9.06 6.18
N GLY A 63 3.59 -7.78 6.17
CA GLY A 63 4.15 -6.76 5.29
C GLY A 63 3.37 -5.46 5.40
N ALA A 64 3.79 -4.43 4.71
CA ALA A 64 3.17 -3.10 4.78
C ALA A 64 2.36 -2.78 3.52
N PHE A 65 2.96 -2.91 2.35
CA PHE A 65 2.32 -2.61 1.06
C PHE A 65 3.08 -3.30 -0.08
N LYS A 66 2.43 -3.39 -1.23
CA LYS A 66 2.98 -4.01 -2.43
C LYS A 66 4.19 -3.25 -2.97
N GLY A 67 5.27 -3.97 -3.27
CA GLY A 67 6.37 -3.50 -4.09
C GLY A 67 6.37 -4.19 -5.45
N ALA A 68 6.18 -3.42 -6.54
CA ALA A 68 6.26 -3.97 -7.88
C ALA A 68 7.72 -4.08 -8.33
N LEU A 69 8.15 -5.26 -8.75
CA LEU A 69 9.45 -5.48 -9.38
C LEU A 69 9.43 -5.05 -10.85
N PRO A 70 10.59 -4.80 -11.47
CA PRO A 70 10.67 -4.56 -12.90
C PRO A 70 9.98 -5.68 -13.69
N GLY A 71 9.16 -5.32 -14.66
CA GLY A 71 8.37 -6.27 -15.47
C GLY A 71 7.03 -6.69 -14.86
N HIS A 72 6.69 -6.26 -13.64
CA HIS A 72 5.41 -6.59 -13.00
C HIS A 72 4.22 -5.72 -13.46
N TYR A 73 4.43 -4.75 -14.34
CA TYR A 73 3.37 -3.81 -14.78
C TYR A 73 2.13 -4.52 -15.34
N ARG A 74 2.32 -5.60 -16.10
CA ARG A 74 1.21 -6.39 -16.65
C ARG A 74 0.34 -7.05 -15.58
N TYR A 75 0.94 -7.46 -14.46
CA TYR A 75 0.21 -8.02 -13.34
C TYR A 75 -0.55 -6.93 -12.57
N ASN A 76 0.08 -5.78 -12.38
CA ASN A 76 -0.58 -4.61 -11.78
C ASN A 76 -1.78 -4.19 -12.62
N GLN A 77 -1.63 -4.12 -13.95
CA GLN A 77 -2.72 -3.79 -14.85
C GLN A 77 -3.89 -4.79 -14.72
N ARG A 78 -3.59 -6.09 -14.72
CA ARG A 78 -4.63 -7.12 -14.58
C ARG A 78 -5.36 -7.02 -13.24
N MET A 79 -4.64 -6.78 -12.15
CA MET A 79 -5.23 -6.61 -10.83
C MET A 79 -6.10 -5.35 -10.77
N TYR A 80 -5.60 -4.24 -11.28
CA TYR A 80 -6.32 -2.97 -11.30
C TYR A 80 -7.60 -3.06 -12.15
N ALA A 81 -7.50 -3.63 -13.35
CA ALA A 81 -8.62 -3.76 -14.28
C ALA A 81 -9.60 -4.90 -13.93
N HIS A 82 -9.38 -5.64 -12.85
CA HIS A 82 -10.18 -6.82 -12.51
C HIS A 82 -11.67 -6.50 -12.25
N PHE A 83 -12.01 -5.28 -11.89
CA PHE A 83 -13.40 -4.85 -11.74
C PHE A 83 -14.18 -4.83 -13.09
N MET A 84 -13.48 -4.74 -14.22
CA MET A 84 -14.04 -4.78 -15.57
C MET A 84 -14.19 -6.23 -16.04
N GLN A 85 -15.24 -6.91 -15.55
CA GLN A 85 -15.41 -8.36 -15.73
C GLN A 85 -16.27 -8.74 -16.95
N GLN A 86 -16.76 -7.78 -17.73
CA GLN A 86 -17.66 -8.05 -18.86
C GLN A 86 -17.04 -9.00 -19.90
N ASP A 87 -15.75 -8.92 -20.10
CA ASP A 87 -15.00 -9.73 -21.09
C ASP A 87 -14.40 -11.02 -20.50
N MET A 88 -14.63 -11.28 -19.20
CA MET A 88 -14.16 -12.50 -18.55
C MET A 88 -15.14 -13.67 -18.78
N PRO A 89 -14.65 -14.93 -18.82
CA PRO A 89 -15.51 -16.10 -18.78
C PRO A 89 -16.44 -16.07 -17.57
N GLY A 90 -17.69 -16.53 -17.75
CA GLY A 90 -18.73 -16.44 -16.72
C GLY A 90 -18.34 -17.06 -15.37
N GLU A 91 -17.63 -18.18 -15.39
CA GLU A 91 -17.12 -18.88 -14.21
C GLU A 91 -16.00 -18.12 -13.45
N GLN A 92 -15.43 -17.09 -14.07
CA GLN A 92 -14.39 -16.24 -13.48
C GLN A 92 -14.93 -14.90 -12.99
N ARG A 93 -16.26 -14.66 -13.15
CA ARG A 93 -16.89 -13.41 -12.73
C ARG A 93 -17.40 -13.50 -11.29
N GLY A 94 -17.62 -12.33 -10.67
CA GLY A 94 -18.28 -12.22 -9.37
C GLY A 94 -17.32 -12.10 -8.18
N ILE A 95 -15.99 -12.10 -8.42
CA ILE A 95 -14.99 -11.80 -7.39
C ILE A 95 -14.42 -10.41 -7.67
N PHE A 96 -14.59 -9.50 -6.73
CA PHE A 96 -14.11 -8.13 -6.84
C PHE A 96 -13.05 -7.88 -5.79
N ILE A 97 -11.97 -7.20 -6.17
CA ILE A 97 -10.85 -6.88 -5.30
C ILE A 97 -10.70 -5.37 -5.18
N ALA A 98 -10.40 -4.90 -3.98
CA ALA A 98 -10.16 -3.49 -3.68
C ALA A 98 -9.05 -3.37 -2.65
N GLY A 99 -8.40 -2.22 -2.60
CA GLY A 99 -7.30 -1.90 -1.71
C GLY A 99 -6.18 -1.20 -2.46
N ASP A 100 -5.29 -0.57 -1.74
CA ASP A 100 -4.14 0.13 -2.34
C ASP A 100 -3.22 -0.83 -3.10
N ASP A 101 -3.11 -2.08 -2.67
CA ASP A 101 -2.28 -3.10 -3.32
C ASP A 101 -2.72 -3.46 -4.73
N VAL A 102 -3.99 -3.27 -5.08
CA VAL A 102 -4.48 -3.48 -6.44
C VAL A 102 -4.54 -2.19 -7.26
N SER A 103 -4.13 -1.07 -6.67
CA SER A 103 -4.10 0.23 -7.33
C SER A 103 -2.79 0.49 -8.09
N TRP A 104 -2.77 1.61 -8.85
CA TRP A 104 -1.56 2.18 -9.43
C TRP A 104 -0.76 3.02 -8.42
N THR A 105 -1.34 3.31 -7.26
CA THR A 105 -0.74 4.08 -6.17
C THR A 105 -0.72 3.27 -4.88
N PRO A 106 0.05 2.16 -4.82
CA PRO A 106 0.14 1.35 -3.61
C PRO A 106 0.72 2.16 -2.44
N ALA A 107 0.37 1.79 -1.22
CA ALA A 107 0.72 2.48 0.02
C ALA A 107 0.00 3.84 0.24
N TRP A 108 -0.97 4.20 -0.59
CA TRP A 108 -1.72 5.43 -0.47
C TRP A 108 -3.22 5.18 -0.26
N VAL A 109 -3.81 5.93 0.64
CA VAL A 109 -5.27 5.88 0.89
C VAL A 109 -6.06 6.15 -0.39
N GLU A 110 -5.58 7.08 -1.23
CA GLU A 110 -6.20 7.38 -2.52
C GLU A 110 -6.32 6.16 -3.41
N GLY A 111 -5.29 5.31 -3.49
CA GLY A 111 -5.33 4.06 -4.25
C GLY A 111 -6.39 3.09 -3.73
N ALA A 112 -6.54 3.00 -2.41
CA ALA A 112 -7.58 2.18 -1.79
C ALA A 112 -8.98 2.72 -2.09
N VAL A 113 -9.18 4.03 -2.06
CA VAL A 113 -10.46 4.69 -2.38
C VAL A 113 -10.82 4.46 -3.84
N GLN A 114 -9.91 4.72 -4.78
CA GLN A 114 -10.13 4.51 -6.22
C GLN A 114 -10.56 3.07 -6.53
N THR A 115 -9.80 2.09 -6.04
CA THR A 115 -10.11 0.68 -6.31
C THR A 115 -11.39 0.21 -5.63
N SER A 116 -11.75 0.80 -4.49
CA SER A 116 -13.03 0.54 -3.84
C SER A 116 -14.21 1.06 -4.67
N LEU A 117 -14.10 2.26 -5.23
CA LEU A 117 -15.10 2.82 -6.15
C LEU A 117 -15.23 1.97 -7.42
N ASN A 118 -14.11 1.52 -7.97
CA ASN A 118 -14.08 0.61 -9.12
C ASN A 118 -14.77 -0.72 -8.81
N ALA A 119 -14.50 -1.31 -7.64
CA ALA A 119 -15.14 -2.54 -7.22
C ALA A 119 -16.65 -2.38 -7.05
N VAL A 120 -17.11 -1.30 -6.43
CA VAL A 120 -18.55 -0.98 -6.28
C VAL A 120 -19.20 -0.83 -7.65
N TRP A 121 -18.56 -0.11 -8.58
CA TRP A 121 -19.06 0.03 -9.95
C TRP A 121 -19.14 -1.33 -10.65
N GLY A 122 -18.10 -2.16 -10.52
CA GLY A 122 -18.09 -3.51 -11.10
C GLY A 122 -19.19 -4.41 -10.55
N ILE A 123 -19.40 -4.40 -9.23
CA ILE A 123 -20.49 -5.15 -8.57
C ILE A 123 -21.85 -4.67 -9.09
N MET A 124 -22.07 -3.37 -9.09
CA MET A 124 -23.33 -2.79 -9.58
C MET A 124 -23.63 -3.20 -11.02
N THR A 125 -22.62 -3.10 -11.89
CA THR A 125 -22.76 -3.50 -13.32
C THR A 125 -23.00 -5.00 -13.47
N HIS A 126 -22.33 -5.82 -12.66
CA HIS A 126 -22.51 -7.29 -12.65
C HIS A 126 -23.97 -7.69 -12.37
N PHE A 127 -24.66 -6.96 -11.51
CA PHE A 127 -26.07 -7.18 -11.20
C PHE A 127 -27.04 -6.38 -12.08
N GLY A 128 -26.58 -5.81 -13.19
CA GLY A 128 -27.42 -5.07 -14.14
C GLY A 128 -27.83 -3.68 -13.68
N GLY A 129 -27.18 -3.13 -12.66
CA GLY A 129 -27.35 -1.75 -12.24
C GLY A 129 -26.67 -0.75 -13.18
N SER A 130 -27.00 0.51 -13.01
CA SER A 130 -26.39 1.62 -13.76
C SER A 130 -26.08 2.79 -12.82
N THR A 131 -25.12 3.62 -13.21
CA THR A 131 -24.80 4.87 -12.53
C THR A 131 -25.84 5.95 -12.87
N HIS A 132 -25.92 6.97 -12.03
CA HIS A 132 -26.66 8.19 -12.37
C HIS A 132 -26.02 8.91 -13.58
N ALA A 133 -26.82 9.60 -14.38
CA ALA A 133 -26.33 10.31 -15.57
C ALA A 133 -25.21 11.32 -15.28
N ASP A 134 -25.21 11.91 -14.10
CA ASP A 134 -24.18 12.87 -13.68
C ASP A 134 -22.91 12.20 -13.11
N ASN A 135 -22.91 10.86 -12.98
CA ASN A 135 -21.78 10.09 -12.53
C ASN A 135 -21.65 8.80 -13.37
N PRO A 136 -21.15 8.90 -14.60
CA PRO A 136 -21.29 7.86 -15.61
C PRO A 136 -20.34 6.67 -15.49
N GLY A 137 -19.42 6.66 -14.55
CA GLY A 137 -18.42 5.58 -14.51
C GLY A 137 -17.65 5.45 -13.21
N PRO A 138 -16.64 4.58 -13.19
CA PRO A 138 -15.70 4.47 -12.09
C PRO A 138 -14.99 5.81 -11.88
N GLY A 139 -14.70 6.15 -10.63
CA GLY A 139 -14.22 7.47 -10.23
C GLY A 139 -12.79 7.81 -10.62
N ASP A 140 -12.16 7.07 -11.53
CA ASP A 140 -10.81 7.31 -12.02
C ASP A 140 -10.76 7.45 -13.55
N VAL A 141 -9.60 7.86 -14.04
CA VAL A 141 -9.34 8.08 -15.47
C VAL A 141 -8.94 6.81 -16.23
N PHE A 142 -9.07 5.63 -15.63
CA PHE A 142 -8.60 4.40 -16.26
C PHE A 142 -9.34 4.12 -17.59
N HIS A 143 -10.63 4.36 -17.63
CA HIS A 143 -11.44 4.19 -18.84
C HIS A 143 -11.07 5.18 -19.96
N GLU A 144 -10.50 6.34 -19.61
CA GLU A 144 -10.00 7.33 -20.58
C GLU A 144 -8.64 6.94 -21.14
N ILE A 145 -7.79 6.39 -20.25
CA ILE A 145 -6.43 5.97 -20.63
C ILE A 145 -6.46 4.63 -21.37
N GLY A 146 -7.42 3.77 -21.02
CA GLY A 146 -7.52 2.40 -21.50
C GLY A 146 -6.43 1.49 -20.94
N PRO A 147 -6.61 0.17 -21.08
CA PRO A 147 -5.60 -0.78 -20.66
C PRO A 147 -4.36 -0.68 -21.55
N ILE A 148 -3.20 -0.52 -20.95
CA ILE A 148 -1.92 -0.60 -21.66
C ILE A 148 -1.68 -2.07 -21.99
N THR A 149 -1.71 -2.41 -23.27
CA THR A 149 -1.31 -3.73 -23.76
C THR A 149 0.22 -3.77 -23.80
N LEU A 150 0.82 -4.47 -22.83
CA LEU A 150 2.26 -4.70 -22.86
C LEU A 150 2.55 -5.91 -23.76
N PRO A 151 3.62 -5.86 -24.58
CA PRO A 151 4.05 -7.02 -25.32
C PRO A 151 4.41 -8.17 -24.36
N ASP A 152 4.11 -9.40 -24.77
CA ASP A 152 4.47 -10.63 -24.05
C ASP A 152 5.99 -10.80 -23.90
#